data_3297823a089dfb40d3f8a015ca462741
#
_entry.id   3297823a089dfb40d3f8a015ca462741
#
_cell.length_a   1.000
_cell.length_b   1.000
_cell.length_c   1.000
_cell.angle_alpha   90.00
_cell.angle_beta   90.00
_cell.angle_gamma   90.00
#
_symmetry.space_group_name_H-M   'P 1'
#
loop_
_entity.id
_entity.type
_entity.pdbx_description
1 polymer ?
#
loop_
_entity_poly.entity_id
_entity_poly.type
_entity_poly.pdbx_seq_one_letter_code
_entity_poly.pdbx_strand_id
1 'polypeptide(L)'
;MKKNIILLASAMLVLTACTGNGNSTPEGSAASSKATGNGIALKKNNEGEEVSILHPEIQRYCDDMYAAAEEQGITGDELYKIRPTDKTKEGYLCPGVFATAYQGKDDGNDRDNFEPIELEWEAEGYEGEYVLKYSTSEDLADAKTKTVTEAKTTLINLLCDTTYYWRVESADGAKYSETGSFHTKGSFRDITCGPAYNVRDFGGKMTESGRKVKQGLVYRGGELTKTAFDGTIPHIQKHIVTCDDETIAVLHDELNIRTEVDLRNSGAETNNQSKSDLGDDVAFIQDATGSGYDKMWNQSNQNTLAIYKDVFKKLGAATPDNAVYFHCWGGADRTGTIAFLLDGLLGVSYLEACMDYELTSFDTIHTRIRHEAWKDNSGTYDFTALTNGMMSSTYYAEDKTFSEVVEGWMKAKVGLTDEEISSIRENLLEPVAE
;
A
#
# COMPACT_ATOMS: atom_id res chain seq x y z
N MET A 1 9.22 32.15 -25.58
CA MET A 1 10.14 31.00 -25.57
C MET A 1 9.31 29.75 -25.39
N LYS A 2 9.27 28.86 -26.35
CA LYS A 2 8.42 27.64 -26.30
C LYS A 2 9.10 26.61 -25.41
N LYS A 3 8.46 26.22 -24.30
CA LYS A 3 8.90 25.10 -23.50
C LYS A 3 8.35 23.81 -24.12
N ASN A 4 9.24 22.89 -24.43
CA ASN A 4 8.88 21.54 -24.88
C ASN A 4 8.32 20.76 -23.71
N ILE A 5 7.07 20.38 -23.82
CA ILE A 5 6.41 19.42 -22.94
C ILE A 5 6.76 18.04 -23.49
N ILE A 6 7.45 17.24 -22.70
CA ILE A 6 7.64 15.81 -23.00
C ILE A 6 6.41 15.09 -22.48
N LEU A 7 5.49 14.73 -23.37
CA LEU A 7 4.41 13.80 -23.10
C LEU A 7 5.00 12.39 -23.09
N LEU A 8 4.93 11.72 -21.97
CA LEU A 8 5.03 10.26 -21.90
C LEU A 8 3.66 9.69 -22.27
N ALA A 9 3.51 9.37 -23.55
CA ALA A 9 2.33 8.67 -24.06
C ALA A 9 2.50 7.17 -23.81
N SER A 10 1.57 6.58 -23.07
CA SER A 10 1.38 5.13 -23.02
C SER A 10 1.09 4.62 -24.43
N ALA A 11 1.94 3.79 -24.97
CA ALA A 11 1.83 3.25 -26.31
C ALA A 11 0.80 2.12 -26.34
N MET A 12 -0.39 2.43 -26.80
CA MET A 12 -1.37 1.44 -27.28
C MET A 12 -0.86 0.88 -28.61
N LEU A 13 -0.43 -0.37 -28.64
CA LEU A 13 0.01 -1.03 -29.86
C LEU A 13 -1.22 -1.54 -30.64
N VAL A 14 -1.63 -0.80 -31.66
CA VAL A 14 -2.60 -1.28 -32.65
C VAL A 14 -1.85 -2.09 -33.70
N LEU A 15 -2.05 -3.39 -33.75
CA LEU A 15 -1.56 -4.25 -34.82
C LEU A 15 -2.40 -4.07 -36.09
N THR A 16 -1.84 -3.39 -37.08
CA THR A 16 -2.34 -3.41 -38.45
C THR A 16 -1.59 -4.47 -39.24
N ALA A 17 -2.28 -5.49 -39.71
CA ALA A 17 -1.74 -6.49 -40.59
C ALA A 17 -1.48 -5.91 -42.00
N CYS A 18 -0.26 -6.01 -42.48
CA CYS A 18 0.07 -5.85 -43.89
C CYS A 18 0.76 -7.13 -44.42
N THR A 19 0.11 -7.74 -45.39
CA THR A 19 0.65 -8.87 -46.15
C THR A 19 1.75 -8.43 -47.10
N GLY A 20 2.89 -9.11 -47.07
CA GLY A 20 3.96 -8.93 -48.04
C GLY A 20 4.95 -10.07 -48.00
N ASN A 21 5.01 -10.87 -49.08
CA ASN A 21 5.91 -11.99 -49.31
C ASN A 21 7.38 -11.54 -49.41
N GLY A 22 8.28 -12.24 -48.73
CA GLY A 22 9.72 -12.07 -48.94
C GLY A 22 10.52 -13.05 -48.08
N ASN A 23 11.09 -14.04 -48.73
CA ASN A 23 11.94 -15.10 -48.19
C ASN A 23 13.24 -14.54 -47.60
N SER A 24 13.53 -14.76 -46.34
CA SER A 24 14.87 -14.82 -45.76
C SER A 24 14.83 -15.54 -44.42
N THR A 25 15.67 -16.53 -44.23
CA THR A 25 15.86 -17.39 -43.06
C THR A 25 16.18 -16.58 -41.81
N PRO A 26 15.54 -16.84 -40.67
CA PRO A 26 15.91 -16.23 -39.41
C PRO A 26 16.77 -17.19 -38.58
N GLU A 27 17.84 -16.63 -38.04
CA GLU A 27 18.54 -17.18 -36.88
C GLU A 27 17.62 -17.21 -35.67
N GLY A 28 17.68 -18.32 -34.90
CA GLY A 28 16.73 -18.62 -33.87
C GLY A 28 16.72 -17.65 -32.67
N SER A 29 15.61 -17.04 -32.45
CA SER A 29 15.20 -16.64 -31.10
C SER A 29 14.49 -17.84 -30.47
N ALA A 30 14.97 -18.29 -29.33
CA ALA A 30 14.31 -19.34 -28.56
C ALA A 30 12.96 -18.81 -28.08
N ALA A 31 11.89 -19.14 -28.80
CA ALA A 31 10.52 -18.98 -28.30
C ALA A 31 10.39 -19.95 -27.12
N SER A 32 10.15 -19.43 -25.94
CA SER A 32 9.70 -20.19 -24.78
C SER A 32 8.44 -20.96 -25.22
N SER A 33 8.56 -22.28 -25.39
CA SER A 33 7.40 -23.13 -25.68
C SER A 33 6.56 -23.18 -24.39
N LYS A 34 5.39 -22.52 -24.39
CA LYS A 34 4.38 -22.74 -23.33
C LYS A 34 4.21 -24.25 -23.15
N ALA A 35 4.42 -24.74 -21.94
CA ALA A 35 4.22 -26.15 -21.63
C ALA A 35 2.75 -26.51 -21.92
N THR A 36 2.52 -27.44 -22.84
CA THR A 36 1.17 -27.90 -23.17
C THR A 36 0.59 -28.64 -21.97
N GLY A 37 -0.57 -28.21 -21.47
CA GLY A 37 -1.28 -28.87 -20.38
C GLY A 37 -1.63 -30.33 -20.69
N ASN A 38 -1.80 -31.12 -19.66
CA ASN A 38 -2.23 -32.52 -19.75
C ASN A 38 -3.42 -32.79 -18.83
N GLY A 39 -4.62 -32.77 -19.39
CA GLY A 39 -5.87 -33.17 -18.71
C GLY A 39 -6.44 -32.17 -17.70
N ILE A 40 -5.87 -30.97 -17.57
CA ILE A 40 -6.44 -29.83 -16.85
C ILE A 40 -6.47 -28.62 -17.78
N ALA A 41 -7.63 -27.97 -17.91
CA ALA A 41 -7.84 -26.76 -18.72
C ALA A 41 -8.19 -25.57 -17.81
N LEU A 42 -7.43 -24.48 -17.89
CA LEU A 42 -7.69 -23.25 -17.16
C LEU A 42 -8.91 -22.52 -17.77
N LYS A 43 -9.72 -21.85 -16.92
CA LYS A 43 -10.99 -21.22 -17.31
C LYS A 43 -11.07 -19.74 -16.98
N LYS A 44 -10.35 -19.26 -15.96
CA LYS A 44 -10.47 -17.90 -15.49
C LYS A 44 -9.12 -17.34 -15.06
N ASN A 45 -8.83 -16.08 -15.40
CA ASN A 45 -7.60 -15.37 -15.09
C ASN A 45 -6.35 -16.11 -15.56
N ASN A 46 -6.32 -16.48 -16.83
CA ASN A 46 -5.30 -17.34 -17.42
C ASN A 46 -4.67 -16.83 -18.72
N GLU A 47 -5.19 -15.71 -19.28
CA GLU A 47 -4.74 -15.15 -20.57
C GLU A 47 -4.17 -13.72 -20.43
N GLY A 48 -3.68 -13.33 -19.24
CA GLY A 48 -3.10 -12.02 -18.97
C GLY A 48 -4.13 -10.95 -18.64
N GLU A 49 -5.30 -11.34 -18.11
CA GLU A 49 -6.36 -10.41 -17.73
C GLU A 49 -5.84 -9.41 -16.68
N GLU A 50 -6.30 -8.16 -16.79
CA GLU A 50 -6.12 -7.17 -15.73
C GLU A 50 -7.22 -7.33 -14.66
N VAL A 51 -6.79 -7.48 -13.41
CA VAL A 51 -7.69 -7.70 -12.27
C VAL A 51 -7.42 -6.71 -11.14
N SER A 52 -8.48 -6.30 -10.42
CA SER A 52 -8.32 -5.52 -9.19
C SER A 52 -8.16 -6.45 -7.98
N ILE A 53 -7.28 -6.09 -7.06
CA ILE A 53 -7.13 -6.71 -5.74
C ILE A 53 -7.84 -5.89 -4.64
N LEU A 54 -8.36 -4.71 -4.99
CA LEU A 54 -9.15 -3.85 -4.10
C LEU A 54 -10.63 -4.06 -4.36
N HIS A 55 -11.44 -3.89 -3.33
CA HIS A 55 -12.89 -3.82 -3.46
C HIS A 55 -13.28 -2.86 -4.60
N PRO A 56 -14.30 -3.19 -5.44
CA PRO A 56 -14.63 -2.41 -6.64
C PRO A 56 -14.85 -0.91 -6.37
N GLU A 57 -15.46 -0.54 -5.25
CA GLU A 57 -15.68 0.87 -4.90
C GLU A 57 -14.38 1.60 -4.52
N ILE A 58 -13.44 0.89 -3.88
CA ILE A 58 -12.12 1.47 -3.56
C ILE A 58 -11.30 1.63 -4.84
N GLN A 59 -11.31 0.63 -5.71
CA GLN A 59 -10.66 0.73 -7.01
C GLN A 59 -11.24 1.89 -7.83
N ARG A 60 -12.58 2.02 -7.85
CA ARG A 60 -13.24 3.14 -8.54
C ARG A 60 -12.85 4.51 -7.94
N TYR A 61 -12.76 4.61 -6.61
CA TYR A 61 -12.26 5.82 -5.98
C TYR A 61 -10.85 6.18 -6.46
N CYS A 62 -9.94 5.21 -6.51
CA CYS A 62 -8.57 5.42 -6.97
C CYS A 62 -8.55 5.84 -8.45
N ASP A 63 -9.27 5.13 -9.31
CA ASP A 63 -9.36 5.43 -10.75
C ASP A 63 -9.91 6.84 -10.99
N ASP A 64 -10.98 7.23 -10.28
CA ASP A 64 -11.61 8.56 -10.39
C ASP A 64 -10.70 9.68 -9.86
N MET A 65 -9.89 9.41 -8.81
CA MET A 65 -8.89 10.36 -8.30
C MET A 65 -7.81 10.67 -9.36
N TYR A 66 -7.26 9.65 -10.00
CA TYR A 66 -6.27 9.83 -11.07
C TYR A 66 -6.89 10.53 -12.29
N ALA A 67 -8.08 10.08 -12.73
CA ALA A 67 -8.76 10.68 -13.87
C ALA A 67 -9.11 12.16 -13.63
N ALA A 68 -9.61 12.51 -12.45
CA ALA A 68 -9.93 13.88 -12.11
C ALA A 68 -8.69 14.77 -12.00
N ALA A 69 -7.58 14.25 -11.50
CA ALA A 69 -6.31 14.98 -11.46
C ALA A 69 -5.78 15.23 -12.88
N GLU A 70 -5.83 14.22 -13.75
CA GLU A 70 -5.42 14.33 -15.15
C GLU A 70 -6.29 15.34 -15.92
N GLU A 71 -7.63 15.26 -15.80
CA GLU A 71 -8.58 16.19 -16.44
C GLU A 71 -8.33 17.63 -16.05
N GLN A 72 -7.95 17.88 -14.79
CA GLN A 72 -7.66 19.21 -14.28
C GLN A 72 -6.21 19.65 -14.54
N GLY A 73 -5.39 18.80 -15.16
CA GLY A 73 -3.97 19.09 -15.42
C GLY A 73 -3.15 19.22 -14.13
N ILE A 74 -3.58 18.55 -13.06
CA ILE A 74 -2.91 18.61 -11.77
C ILE A 74 -1.87 17.49 -11.70
N THR A 75 -0.62 17.86 -11.65
CA THR A 75 0.44 16.93 -11.28
C THR A 75 0.45 16.70 -9.76
N GLY A 76 1.01 15.58 -9.33
CA GLY A 76 1.04 15.23 -7.90
C GLY A 76 1.58 16.34 -7.01
N ASP A 77 2.65 16.99 -7.42
CA ASP A 77 3.30 18.08 -6.68
C ASP A 77 2.54 19.41 -6.72
N GLU A 78 1.73 19.63 -7.73
CA GLU A 78 0.98 20.89 -7.86
C GLU A 78 -0.25 20.88 -6.94
N LEU A 79 -0.78 19.72 -6.61
CA LEU A 79 -1.99 19.59 -5.81
C LEU A 79 -1.89 20.30 -4.46
N TYR A 80 -0.80 20.16 -3.72
CA TYR A 80 -0.67 20.85 -2.43
C TYR A 80 -0.45 22.36 -2.56
N LYS A 81 0.11 22.82 -3.67
CA LYS A 81 0.35 24.25 -3.96
C LYS A 81 -0.94 24.99 -4.32
N ILE A 82 -1.86 24.34 -5.02
CA ILE A 82 -3.14 24.92 -5.40
C ILE A 82 -4.19 24.84 -4.28
N ARG A 83 -3.91 24.07 -3.24
CA ARG A 83 -4.83 23.88 -2.12
C ARG A 83 -4.88 25.14 -1.23
N PRO A 84 -5.99 25.89 -1.22
CA PRO A 84 -6.10 27.06 -0.37
C PRO A 84 -6.28 26.66 1.10
N THR A 85 -5.79 27.50 1.99
CA THR A 85 -6.05 27.37 3.43
C THR A 85 -7.49 27.74 3.80
N ASP A 86 -8.18 28.43 2.91
CA ASP A 86 -9.56 28.89 3.06
C ASP A 86 -10.51 27.99 2.28
N LYS A 87 -11.42 27.33 2.99
CA LYS A 87 -12.43 26.41 2.44
C LYS A 87 -13.37 27.03 1.41
N THR A 88 -13.47 28.35 1.36
CA THR A 88 -14.32 29.06 0.40
C THR A 88 -13.63 29.32 -0.93
N LYS A 89 -12.34 29.05 -1.05
CA LYS A 89 -11.58 29.28 -2.28
C LYS A 89 -11.67 28.09 -3.23
N GLU A 90 -11.68 28.42 -4.52
CA GLU A 90 -11.52 27.44 -5.59
C GLU A 90 -10.23 26.63 -5.41
N GLY A 91 -10.29 25.35 -5.66
CA GLY A 91 -9.15 24.42 -5.48
C GLY A 91 -9.09 23.74 -4.10
N TYR A 92 -9.82 24.22 -3.08
CA TYR A 92 -9.84 23.56 -1.77
C TYR A 92 -10.30 22.10 -1.85
N LEU A 93 -11.25 21.82 -2.72
CA LEU A 93 -11.82 20.49 -2.95
C LEU A 93 -11.16 19.73 -4.13
N CYS A 94 -10.07 20.25 -4.68
CA CYS A 94 -9.41 19.64 -5.82
C CYS A 94 -8.72 18.32 -5.43
N PRO A 95 -8.81 17.26 -6.27
CA PRO A 95 -9.54 17.20 -7.53
C PRO A 95 -11.06 17.03 -7.41
N GLY A 96 -11.69 17.09 -6.26
CA GLY A 96 -13.15 17.02 -6.08
C GLY A 96 -13.70 15.60 -5.91
N VAL A 97 -12.83 14.61 -5.83
CA VAL A 97 -13.15 13.21 -5.57
C VAL A 97 -12.80 12.89 -4.12
N PHE A 98 -13.68 12.23 -3.38
CA PHE A 98 -13.53 11.97 -1.95
C PHE A 98 -14.00 10.56 -1.60
N ALA A 99 -13.24 9.85 -0.78
CA ALA A 99 -13.52 8.48 -0.36
C ALA A 99 -14.96 8.30 0.17
N THR A 100 -15.50 9.29 0.87
CA THR A 100 -16.87 9.23 1.42
C THR A 100 -17.99 9.06 0.39
N ALA A 101 -17.76 9.43 -0.87
CA ALA A 101 -18.72 9.21 -1.95
C ALA A 101 -18.80 7.73 -2.39
N TYR A 102 -17.83 6.92 -2.00
CA TYR A 102 -17.67 5.51 -2.41
C TYR A 102 -17.90 4.53 -1.25
N GLN A 103 -18.08 5.02 -0.03
CA GLN A 103 -18.30 4.17 1.16
C GLN A 103 -19.66 3.50 1.15
N GLY A 104 -20.50 3.48 0.28
CA GLY A 104 -21.84 2.88 0.33
C GLY A 104 -22.71 3.42 1.47
N LYS A 105 -24.00 3.07 1.47
CA LYS A 105 -24.98 3.57 2.46
C LYS A 105 -24.97 2.79 3.78
N ASP A 106 -24.38 1.62 3.77
CA ASP A 106 -24.19 0.81 4.96
C ASP A 106 -22.85 1.26 5.52
N ASP A 107 -22.87 1.93 6.64
CA ASP A 107 -21.82 2.60 7.40
C ASP A 107 -20.45 1.90 7.53
N GLY A 108 -20.08 1.10 6.55
CA GLY A 108 -18.71 0.59 6.30
C GLY A 108 -18.22 -0.47 7.27
N ASN A 109 -19.04 -0.89 8.23
CA ASN A 109 -18.58 -1.72 9.33
C ASN A 109 -18.34 -3.20 8.99
N ASP A 110 -18.61 -3.64 7.76
CA ASP A 110 -18.44 -5.03 7.32
C ASP A 110 -17.90 -5.14 5.89
N ARG A 111 -17.17 -4.14 5.41
CA ARG A 111 -16.63 -4.18 4.05
C ARG A 111 -15.25 -4.79 4.04
N ASP A 112 -15.10 -5.88 3.31
CA ASP A 112 -13.79 -6.33 2.89
C ASP A 112 -13.19 -5.32 1.90
N ASN A 113 -12.02 -4.78 2.22
CA ASN A 113 -11.35 -3.77 1.38
C ASN A 113 -10.60 -4.39 0.20
N PHE A 114 -10.57 -5.70 0.12
CA PHE A 114 -9.91 -6.48 -0.91
C PHE A 114 -10.91 -7.15 -1.86
N GLU A 115 -10.45 -7.53 -3.04
CA GLU A 115 -11.16 -8.37 -3.99
C GLU A 115 -10.39 -9.68 -4.18
N PRO A 116 -10.97 -10.84 -3.85
CA PRO A 116 -10.32 -12.13 -4.05
C PRO A 116 -10.19 -12.44 -5.54
N ILE A 117 -9.02 -12.84 -5.98
CA ILE A 117 -8.81 -13.26 -7.36
C ILE A 117 -9.19 -14.73 -7.52
N GLU A 118 -10.30 -14.98 -8.19
CA GLU A 118 -10.79 -16.32 -8.48
C GLU A 118 -9.97 -16.98 -9.59
N LEU A 119 -9.51 -18.20 -9.34
CA LEU A 119 -8.92 -19.11 -10.32
C LEU A 119 -9.83 -20.31 -10.48
N GLU A 120 -10.11 -20.69 -11.71
CA GLU A 120 -11.01 -21.80 -12.06
C GLU A 120 -10.40 -22.64 -13.17
N TRP A 121 -10.61 -23.94 -13.10
CA TRP A 121 -10.14 -24.92 -14.10
C TRP A 121 -11.13 -26.06 -14.25
N GLU A 122 -10.88 -26.89 -15.24
CA GLU A 122 -11.64 -28.12 -15.49
C GLU A 122 -10.70 -29.28 -15.66
N ALA A 123 -11.01 -30.40 -15.02
CA ALA A 123 -10.22 -31.63 -15.10
C ALA A 123 -11.16 -32.81 -15.37
N GLU A 124 -11.32 -33.18 -16.64
CA GLU A 124 -12.23 -34.25 -17.02
C GLU A 124 -11.82 -35.58 -16.39
N GLY A 125 -12.79 -36.24 -15.72
CA GLY A 125 -12.60 -37.56 -15.12
C GLY A 125 -11.58 -37.61 -13.95
N TYR A 126 -11.36 -36.47 -13.27
CA TYR A 126 -10.54 -36.42 -12.07
C TYR A 126 -11.37 -35.88 -10.87
N GLU A 127 -11.42 -36.67 -9.81
CA GLU A 127 -12.03 -36.33 -8.53
C GLU A 127 -10.95 -36.55 -7.46
N GLY A 128 -10.25 -35.45 -7.09
CA GLY A 128 -9.16 -35.53 -6.11
C GLY A 128 -8.64 -34.15 -5.73
N GLU A 129 -7.56 -34.15 -4.96
CA GLU A 129 -6.90 -32.90 -4.57
C GLU A 129 -6.06 -32.32 -5.71
N TYR A 130 -6.08 -31.01 -5.81
CA TYR A 130 -5.25 -30.23 -6.72
C TYR A 130 -4.18 -29.46 -5.94
N VAL A 131 -3.04 -29.29 -6.56
CA VAL A 131 -1.96 -28.40 -6.09
C VAL A 131 -1.89 -27.22 -7.05
N LEU A 132 -2.37 -26.08 -6.59
CA LEU A 132 -2.14 -24.78 -7.25
C LEU A 132 -0.71 -24.34 -6.95
N LYS A 133 0.02 -23.91 -8.00
CA LYS A 133 1.31 -23.22 -7.92
C LYS A 133 1.15 -21.84 -8.53
N TYR A 134 1.62 -20.78 -7.85
CA TYR A 134 1.58 -19.43 -8.37
C TYR A 134 2.81 -18.62 -7.95
N SER A 135 3.28 -17.75 -8.82
CA SER A 135 4.50 -16.96 -8.65
C SER A 135 4.43 -15.68 -9.48
N THR A 136 5.28 -14.71 -9.19
CA THR A 136 5.56 -13.57 -10.07
C THR A 136 6.59 -13.90 -11.15
N SER A 137 7.19 -15.10 -11.11
CA SER A 137 8.13 -15.59 -12.10
C SER A 137 7.43 -16.57 -13.05
N GLU A 138 7.60 -16.38 -14.36
CA GLU A 138 6.95 -17.20 -15.41
C GLU A 138 7.32 -18.69 -15.33
N ASP A 139 8.53 -18.98 -14.89
CA ASP A 139 9.02 -20.36 -14.74
C ASP A 139 8.53 -21.02 -13.43
N LEU A 140 7.81 -20.32 -12.59
CA LEU A 140 7.30 -20.77 -11.30
C LEU A 140 8.41 -21.25 -10.34
N ALA A 141 9.63 -20.70 -10.46
CA ALA A 141 10.80 -21.15 -9.69
C ALA A 141 10.57 -21.07 -8.19
N ASP A 142 10.02 -19.97 -7.69
CA ASP A 142 9.73 -19.75 -6.26
C ASP A 142 8.20 -19.74 -5.99
N ALA A 143 7.47 -20.68 -6.62
CA ALA A 143 6.03 -20.72 -6.54
C ALA A 143 5.54 -21.01 -5.12
N LYS A 144 4.63 -20.17 -4.65
CA LYS A 144 3.75 -20.52 -3.53
C LYS A 144 2.81 -21.66 -3.97
N THR A 145 2.44 -22.51 -3.02
CA THR A 145 1.54 -23.64 -3.28
C THR A 145 0.31 -23.60 -2.39
N LYS A 146 -0.83 -24.03 -2.96
CA LYS A 146 -2.09 -24.18 -2.23
C LYS A 146 -2.75 -25.49 -2.65
N THR A 147 -3.07 -26.35 -1.68
CA THR A 147 -3.82 -27.59 -1.93
C THR A 147 -5.32 -27.31 -1.79
N VAL A 148 -6.12 -27.74 -2.77
CA VAL A 148 -7.55 -27.57 -2.80
C VAL A 148 -8.25 -28.80 -3.35
N THR A 149 -9.52 -29.01 -2.94
CA THR A 149 -10.33 -30.16 -3.36
C THR A 149 -11.36 -29.82 -4.45
N GLU A 150 -11.61 -28.51 -4.65
CA GLU A 150 -12.49 -28.03 -5.70
C GLU A 150 -11.68 -27.59 -6.93
N ALA A 151 -12.31 -27.63 -8.11
CA ALA A 151 -11.68 -27.16 -9.36
C ALA A 151 -11.70 -25.61 -9.47
N LYS A 152 -11.62 -24.93 -8.37
CA LYS A 152 -11.50 -23.47 -8.24
C LYS A 152 -10.90 -23.10 -6.90
N THR A 153 -10.35 -21.89 -6.80
CA THR A 153 -9.91 -21.30 -5.55
C THR A 153 -9.81 -19.78 -5.69
N THR A 154 -9.53 -19.10 -4.59
CA THR A 154 -9.22 -17.67 -4.58
C THR A 154 -7.82 -17.42 -4.07
N LEU A 155 -7.20 -16.34 -4.56
CA LEU A 155 -5.97 -15.77 -4.00
C LEU A 155 -6.28 -14.40 -3.41
N ILE A 156 -5.65 -14.08 -2.29
CA ILE A 156 -5.77 -12.82 -1.56
C ILE A 156 -4.37 -12.29 -1.23
N ASN A 157 -4.29 -11.06 -0.75
CA ASN A 157 -3.03 -10.42 -0.33
C ASN A 157 -1.94 -10.42 -1.42
N LEU A 158 -2.34 -10.39 -2.70
CA LEU A 158 -1.41 -10.31 -3.81
C LEU A 158 -0.79 -8.91 -3.91
N LEU A 159 0.41 -8.80 -4.50
CA LEU A 159 1.04 -7.52 -4.82
C LEU A 159 0.21 -6.77 -5.86
N CYS A 160 0.13 -5.45 -5.80
CA CYS A 160 -0.49 -4.62 -6.84
C CYS A 160 0.49 -4.38 -8.00
N ASP A 161 -0.04 -4.01 -9.17
CA ASP A 161 0.71 -3.75 -10.41
C ASP A 161 1.78 -4.82 -10.69
N THR A 162 1.34 -6.09 -10.66
CA THR A 162 2.23 -7.26 -10.70
C THR A 162 1.61 -8.37 -11.55
N THR A 163 2.41 -8.96 -12.44
CA THR A 163 1.99 -10.14 -13.20
C THR A 163 2.22 -11.39 -12.38
N TYR A 164 1.18 -12.20 -12.27
CA TYR A 164 1.22 -13.52 -11.67
C TYR A 164 1.07 -14.59 -12.71
N TYR A 165 1.86 -15.66 -12.56
CA TYR A 165 1.79 -16.89 -13.32
C TYR A 165 1.30 -18.00 -12.42
N TRP A 166 0.47 -18.89 -12.94
CA TRP A 166 -0.07 -19.98 -12.17
C TRP A 166 -0.34 -21.24 -12.95
N ARG A 167 -0.26 -22.37 -12.28
CA ARG A 167 -0.51 -23.69 -12.82
C ARG A 167 -1.16 -24.57 -11.79
N VAL A 168 -1.98 -25.53 -12.24
CA VAL A 168 -2.62 -26.53 -11.39
C VAL A 168 -2.12 -27.93 -11.77
N GLU A 169 -1.87 -28.74 -10.77
CA GLU A 169 -1.50 -30.15 -10.91
C GLU A 169 -2.45 -31.00 -10.07
N SER A 170 -2.76 -32.23 -10.51
CA SER A 170 -3.37 -33.25 -9.64
C SER A 170 -2.38 -33.65 -8.54
N ALA A 171 -2.86 -34.07 -7.36
CA ALA A 171 -1.98 -34.40 -6.23
C ALA A 171 -0.95 -35.52 -6.54
N ASP A 172 -1.27 -36.41 -7.48
CA ASP A 172 -0.36 -37.45 -7.97
C ASP A 172 0.57 -36.98 -9.11
N GLY A 173 0.42 -35.72 -9.56
CA GLY A 173 1.19 -35.11 -10.63
C GLY A 173 0.89 -35.67 -12.03
N ALA A 174 -0.08 -36.56 -12.18
CA ALA A 174 -0.37 -37.22 -13.48
C ALA A 174 -1.07 -36.28 -14.47
N LYS A 175 -1.88 -35.32 -13.95
CA LYS A 175 -2.55 -34.28 -14.72
C LYS A 175 -2.00 -32.92 -14.35
N TYR A 176 -1.88 -32.04 -15.30
CA TYR A 176 -1.43 -30.65 -15.08
C TYR A 176 -1.97 -29.71 -16.17
N SER A 177 -2.11 -28.45 -15.82
CA SER A 177 -2.50 -27.40 -16.75
C SER A 177 -1.28 -26.82 -17.48
N GLU A 178 -1.52 -26.09 -18.54
CA GLU A 178 -0.58 -25.06 -18.99
C GLU A 178 -0.39 -23.99 -17.90
N THR A 179 0.59 -23.11 -18.09
CA THR A 179 0.77 -21.95 -17.23
C THR A 179 -0.12 -20.81 -17.74
N GLY A 180 -1.04 -20.36 -16.91
CA GLY A 180 -1.83 -19.15 -17.10
C GLY A 180 -1.20 -17.94 -16.43
N SER A 181 -1.70 -16.74 -16.74
CA SER A 181 -1.26 -15.50 -16.11
C SER A 181 -2.39 -14.49 -15.96
N PHE A 182 -2.25 -13.58 -15.02
CA PHE A 182 -3.06 -12.38 -14.88
C PHE A 182 -2.19 -11.25 -14.33
N HIS A 183 -2.65 -10.01 -14.49
CA HIS A 183 -1.98 -8.82 -13.97
C HIS A 183 -2.85 -8.10 -12.94
N THR A 184 -2.33 -7.90 -11.74
CA THR A 184 -3.01 -7.10 -10.71
C THR A 184 -2.76 -5.62 -10.98
N LYS A 185 -3.79 -4.79 -10.91
CA LYS A 185 -3.67 -3.35 -11.14
C LYS A 185 -3.64 -2.54 -9.85
N GLY A 186 -3.40 -1.22 -9.96
CA GLY A 186 -3.46 -0.25 -8.89
C GLY A 186 -2.12 0.03 -8.21
N SER A 187 -2.13 0.98 -7.28
CA SER A 187 -0.96 1.46 -6.52
C SER A 187 -1.09 1.18 -5.03
N PHE A 188 -2.19 0.56 -4.60
CA PHE A 188 -2.47 0.29 -3.20
C PHE A 188 -2.80 -1.18 -3.00
N ARG A 189 -2.41 -1.71 -1.85
CA ARG A 189 -2.59 -3.10 -1.47
C ARG A 189 -3.10 -3.18 -0.04
N ASP A 190 -4.40 -3.42 0.13
CA ASP A 190 -4.97 -3.78 1.41
C ASP A 190 -4.62 -5.21 1.79
N ILE A 191 -4.46 -5.45 3.09
CA ILE A 191 -4.11 -6.75 3.64
C ILE A 191 -5.27 -7.25 4.50
N THR A 192 -5.90 -8.34 4.09
CA THR A 192 -6.84 -9.05 4.95
C THR A 192 -6.08 -10.00 5.87
N CYS A 193 -6.30 -9.87 7.16
CA CYS A 193 -5.57 -10.59 8.20
C CYS A 193 -6.41 -10.73 9.48
N GLY A 194 -7.59 -11.30 9.37
CA GLY A 194 -8.51 -11.49 10.50
C GLY A 194 -9.05 -10.16 11.04
N PRO A 195 -9.12 -9.99 12.37
CA PRO A 195 -9.72 -8.80 12.98
C PRO A 195 -8.84 -7.56 13.00
N ALA A 196 -7.58 -7.64 12.58
CA ALA A 196 -6.73 -6.45 12.44
C ALA A 196 -7.27 -5.55 11.32
N TYR A 197 -7.24 -4.25 11.54
CA TYR A 197 -7.92 -3.29 10.68
C TYR A 197 -7.00 -2.23 10.14
N ASN A 198 -7.42 -1.59 9.05
CA ASN A 198 -6.69 -0.53 8.35
C ASN A 198 -5.26 -0.97 7.95
N VAL A 199 -5.10 -2.28 7.73
CA VAL A 199 -3.80 -2.88 7.42
C VAL A 199 -3.56 -2.83 5.92
N ARG A 200 -2.44 -2.22 5.52
CA ARG A 200 -2.03 -2.17 4.12
C ARG A 200 -0.52 -2.09 3.94
N ASP A 201 -0.07 -2.55 2.80
CA ASP A 201 1.31 -2.37 2.35
C ASP A 201 1.56 -0.87 2.09
N PHE A 202 2.71 -0.38 2.50
CA PHE A 202 3.13 0.97 2.18
C PHE A 202 3.68 1.08 0.74
N GLY A 203 4.11 -0.05 0.16
CA GLY A 203 4.64 -0.15 -1.20
C GLY A 203 3.57 -0.07 -2.29
N GLY A 204 4.01 -0.10 -3.55
CA GLY A 204 3.17 -0.05 -4.74
C GLY A 204 3.05 1.33 -5.37
N LYS A 205 3.17 2.40 -4.60
CA LYS A 205 3.06 3.79 -5.05
C LYS A 205 4.22 4.19 -5.97
N MET A 206 3.92 5.05 -6.95
CA MET A 206 4.91 5.57 -7.87
C MET A 206 5.51 6.89 -7.38
N THR A 207 6.80 7.04 -7.50
CA THR A 207 7.48 8.30 -7.20
C THR A 207 7.52 9.21 -8.42
N GLU A 208 7.70 10.50 -8.21
CA GLU A 208 7.91 11.52 -9.26
C GLU A 208 9.13 11.20 -10.16
N SER A 209 10.09 10.44 -9.66
CA SER A 209 11.25 9.97 -10.42
C SER A 209 10.97 8.73 -11.29
N GLY A 210 9.75 8.19 -11.27
CA GLY A 210 9.37 6.98 -11.99
C GLY A 210 9.86 5.68 -11.36
N ARG A 211 10.30 5.72 -10.09
CA ARG A 211 10.62 4.52 -9.31
C ARG A 211 9.40 4.11 -8.49
N LYS A 212 9.16 2.83 -8.36
CA LYS A 212 8.09 2.32 -7.49
C LYS A 212 8.60 2.11 -6.07
N VAL A 213 7.76 2.38 -5.07
CA VAL A 213 8.02 1.97 -3.69
C VAL A 213 7.87 0.45 -3.61
N LYS A 214 8.91 -0.24 -3.13
CA LYS A 214 8.91 -1.70 -3.01
C LYS A 214 7.78 -2.17 -2.09
N GLN A 215 7.06 -3.16 -2.55
CA GLN A 215 6.03 -3.84 -1.77
C GLN A 215 6.63 -4.93 -0.87
N GLY A 216 5.92 -5.27 0.20
CA GLY A 216 6.32 -6.38 1.08
C GLY A 216 7.38 -6.03 2.13
N LEU A 217 7.77 -4.78 2.28
CA LEU A 217 8.80 -4.36 3.22
C LEU A 217 8.24 -3.60 4.43
N VAL A 218 7.33 -2.67 4.18
CA VAL A 218 6.78 -1.79 5.20
C VAL A 218 5.26 -1.87 5.14
N TYR A 219 4.64 -2.13 6.27
CA TYR A 219 3.18 -2.20 6.42
C TYR A 219 2.71 -1.19 7.45
N ARG A 220 1.51 -0.68 7.27
CA ARG A 220 0.87 0.22 8.23
C ARG A 220 -0.52 -0.29 8.60
N GLY A 221 -1.01 0.09 9.80
CA GLY A 221 -2.36 -0.31 10.19
C GLY A 221 -2.75 0.18 11.58
N GLY A 222 -3.82 -0.41 12.11
CA GLY A 222 -4.29 -0.24 13.47
C GLY A 222 -3.48 -1.04 14.48
N GLU A 223 -3.84 -0.92 15.75
CA GLU A 223 -3.18 -1.63 16.84
C GLU A 223 -3.32 -3.14 16.72
N LEU A 224 -2.33 -3.86 17.19
CA LEU A 224 -2.35 -5.31 17.36
C LEU A 224 -2.45 -5.62 18.85
N THR A 225 -3.51 -6.30 19.29
CA THR A 225 -3.71 -6.70 20.69
C THR A 225 -4.49 -8.00 20.79
N LYS A 226 -4.01 -8.92 21.61
CA LYS A 226 -4.72 -10.17 21.97
C LYS A 226 -5.66 -10.02 23.16
N THR A 227 -5.53 -8.94 23.92
CA THR A 227 -6.30 -8.74 25.14
C THR A 227 -7.32 -7.63 24.95
N ALA A 228 -8.62 -7.97 25.08
CA ALA A 228 -9.68 -6.98 25.11
C ALA A 228 -9.48 -5.99 26.27
N PHE A 229 -9.60 -4.71 25.98
CA PHE A 229 -9.51 -3.63 26.97
C PHE A 229 -10.88 -3.41 27.63
N ASP A 230 -10.95 -3.23 28.95
CA ASP A 230 -12.21 -3.08 29.66
C ASP A 230 -12.88 -1.70 29.58
N GLY A 231 -12.28 -0.78 28.83
CA GLY A 231 -12.86 0.53 28.55
C GLY A 231 -12.85 1.49 29.74
N THR A 232 -11.96 1.30 30.71
CA THR A 232 -11.87 2.19 31.89
C THR A 232 -11.30 3.57 31.58
N ILE A 233 -10.80 3.79 30.40
CA ILE A 233 -10.25 5.07 29.95
C ILE A 233 -11.36 5.81 29.18
N PRO A 234 -11.83 6.98 29.64
CA PRO A 234 -13.05 7.63 29.15
C PRO A 234 -13.04 8.03 27.67
N HIS A 235 -11.90 8.09 27.01
CA HIS A 235 -11.74 8.52 25.61
C HIS A 235 -11.12 7.45 24.70
N ILE A 236 -10.82 6.27 25.23
CA ILE A 236 -10.42 5.12 24.42
C ILE A 236 -11.61 4.21 24.28
N GLN A 237 -12.08 3.99 23.07
CA GLN A 237 -13.15 3.03 22.79
C GLN A 237 -12.69 1.64 23.23
N LYS A 238 -13.65 0.73 23.43
CA LYS A 238 -13.32 -0.66 23.78
C LYS A 238 -12.34 -1.22 22.76
N HIS A 239 -11.13 -1.52 23.20
CA HIS A 239 -10.24 -2.32 22.40
C HIS A 239 -10.86 -3.72 22.28
N ILE A 240 -11.01 -4.18 21.08
CA ILE A 240 -11.37 -5.54 20.76
C ILE A 240 -10.08 -6.33 20.53
N VAL A 241 -10.14 -7.64 20.57
CA VAL A 241 -9.02 -8.48 20.14
C VAL A 241 -8.81 -8.23 18.65
N THR A 242 -7.64 -7.74 18.30
CA THR A 242 -7.25 -7.39 16.91
C THR A 242 -6.07 -8.22 16.40
N CYS A 243 -5.56 -9.12 17.24
CA CYS A 243 -4.49 -10.04 16.89
C CYS A 243 -4.89 -11.45 17.35
N ASP A 244 -5.46 -12.21 16.45
CA ASP A 244 -5.79 -13.62 16.63
C ASP A 244 -4.83 -14.53 15.84
N ASP A 245 -5.13 -15.82 15.78
CA ASP A 245 -4.28 -16.78 15.06
C ASP A 245 -4.27 -16.52 13.55
N GLU A 246 -5.34 -15.98 12.96
CA GLU A 246 -5.39 -15.59 11.54
C GLU A 246 -4.50 -14.38 11.29
N THR A 247 -4.58 -13.37 12.15
CA THR A 247 -3.70 -12.20 12.08
C THR A 247 -2.22 -12.60 12.13
N ILE A 248 -1.87 -13.52 13.04
CA ILE A 248 -0.49 -14.02 13.14
C ILE A 248 -0.09 -14.78 11.87
N ALA A 249 -0.93 -15.70 11.39
CA ALA A 249 -0.64 -16.47 10.19
C ALA A 249 -0.37 -15.58 8.97
N VAL A 250 -1.08 -14.46 8.84
CA VAL A 250 -0.86 -13.52 7.74
C VAL A 250 0.33 -12.61 8.03
N LEU A 251 0.30 -11.82 9.11
CA LEU A 251 1.29 -10.78 9.33
C LEU A 251 2.68 -11.34 9.66
N HIS A 252 2.73 -12.36 10.51
CA HIS A 252 3.99 -12.97 10.91
C HIS A 252 4.47 -14.02 9.90
N ASP A 253 3.63 -15.03 9.56
CA ASP A 253 4.10 -16.19 8.81
C ASP A 253 4.12 -15.93 7.29
N GLU A 254 3.13 -15.23 6.74
CA GLU A 254 3.07 -14.97 5.29
C GLU A 254 3.86 -13.71 4.89
N LEU A 255 3.71 -12.60 5.64
CA LEU A 255 4.30 -11.30 5.30
C LEU A 255 5.65 -11.05 5.99
N ASN A 256 6.15 -12.00 6.78
CA ASN A 256 7.45 -11.92 7.47
C ASN A 256 7.63 -10.65 8.32
N ILE A 257 6.57 -10.12 8.95
CA ILE A 257 6.72 -9.02 9.89
C ILE A 257 7.51 -9.52 11.10
N ARG A 258 8.69 -8.91 11.32
CA ARG A 258 9.61 -9.22 12.44
C ARG A 258 9.94 -7.97 13.27
N THR A 259 9.42 -6.81 12.86
CA THR A 259 9.55 -5.58 13.63
C THR A 259 8.20 -4.88 13.71
N GLU A 260 7.70 -4.65 14.92
CA GLU A 260 6.50 -3.87 15.22
C GLU A 260 6.91 -2.52 15.84
N VAL A 261 6.53 -1.42 15.20
CA VAL A 261 6.75 -0.05 15.69
C VAL A 261 5.43 0.54 16.17
N ASP A 262 5.27 0.60 17.48
CA ASP A 262 4.08 1.15 18.14
C ASP A 262 4.26 2.64 18.43
N LEU A 263 3.50 3.48 17.72
CA LEU A 263 3.54 4.94 17.84
C LEU A 263 2.67 5.47 18.99
N ARG A 264 2.01 4.61 19.74
CA ARG A 264 1.17 4.98 20.88
C ARG A 264 2.02 5.37 22.10
N ASN A 265 1.41 6.13 23.01
CA ASN A 265 2.06 6.41 24.29
C ASN A 265 2.04 5.14 25.16
N SER A 266 3.13 4.93 25.91
CA SER A 266 3.21 3.81 26.86
C SER A 266 2.16 3.90 27.98
N GLY A 267 1.94 2.79 28.66
CA GLY A 267 1.05 2.71 29.80
C GLY A 267 -0.39 2.38 29.39
N ALA A 268 -1.35 3.20 29.79
CA ALA A 268 -2.77 2.89 29.61
C ALA A 268 -3.20 2.82 28.14
N GLU A 269 -2.61 3.62 27.25
CA GLU A 269 -2.94 3.59 25.82
C GLU A 269 -2.53 2.26 25.14
N THR A 270 -1.50 1.61 25.64
CA THR A 270 -0.98 0.35 25.11
C THR A 270 -1.34 -0.86 25.98
N ASN A 271 -2.17 -0.68 27.01
CA ASN A 271 -2.42 -1.70 28.03
C ASN A 271 -1.13 -2.26 28.66
N ASN A 272 -0.11 -1.40 28.81
CA ASN A 272 1.23 -1.76 29.28
C ASN A 272 1.89 -2.88 28.44
N GLN A 273 1.54 -3.00 27.17
CA GLN A 273 2.18 -3.92 26.25
C GLN A 273 3.70 -3.69 26.23
N SER A 274 4.46 -4.74 26.27
CA SER A 274 5.93 -4.72 26.35
C SER A 274 6.59 -5.64 25.33
N LYS A 275 5.78 -6.36 24.55
CA LYS A 275 6.20 -7.24 23.46
C LYS A 275 5.14 -7.28 22.38
N SER A 276 5.51 -7.70 21.18
CA SER A 276 4.58 -7.94 20.10
C SER A 276 3.62 -9.08 20.40
N ASP A 277 2.37 -8.91 20.03
CA ASP A 277 1.40 -9.99 20.04
C ASP A 277 1.51 -10.92 18.82
N LEU A 278 2.32 -10.55 17.82
CA LEU A 278 2.61 -11.40 16.66
C LEU A 278 3.52 -12.58 17.02
N GLY A 279 4.47 -12.41 17.96
CA GLY A 279 5.38 -13.47 18.37
C GLY A 279 6.55 -12.98 19.22
N ASP A 280 7.21 -13.92 19.91
CA ASP A 280 8.37 -13.59 20.75
C ASP A 280 9.65 -13.29 19.94
N ASP A 281 9.68 -13.62 18.66
CA ASP A 281 10.75 -13.33 17.70
C ASP A 281 10.53 -12.02 16.95
N VAL A 282 9.42 -11.30 17.22
CA VAL A 282 9.14 -9.98 16.66
C VAL A 282 9.69 -8.90 17.58
N ALA A 283 10.55 -8.04 17.05
CA ALA A 283 11.06 -6.89 17.78
C ALA A 283 9.95 -5.88 18.01
N PHE A 284 9.57 -5.66 19.28
CA PHE A 284 8.56 -4.68 19.67
C PHE A 284 9.26 -3.38 20.08
N ILE A 285 8.90 -2.30 19.38
CA ILE A 285 9.51 -0.99 19.57
C ILE A 285 8.41 0.02 19.84
N GLN A 286 8.43 0.60 21.06
CA GLN A 286 7.46 1.61 21.44
C GLN A 286 8.05 3.01 21.25
N ASP A 287 7.71 3.62 20.13
CA ASP A 287 8.19 4.92 19.69
C ASP A 287 7.05 5.95 19.67
N ALA A 288 6.72 6.48 20.85
CA ALA A 288 5.64 7.46 21.00
C ALA A 288 5.95 8.78 20.28
N THR A 289 5.35 8.98 19.09
CA THR A 289 5.54 10.20 18.29
C THR A 289 4.73 11.41 18.76
N GLY A 290 3.92 11.25 19.79
CA GLY A 290 2.98 12.27 20.25
C GLY A 290 1.79 12.45 19.31
N SER A 291 1.10 13.57 19.38
CA SER A 291 0.04 13.92 18.44
C SER A 291 0.67 14.44 17.15
N GLY A 292 0.44 13.78 16.03
CA GLY A 292 0.96 14.15 14.71
C GLY A 292 0.40 15.49 14.14
N TYR A 293 0.30 15.57 12.82
CA TYR A 293 -0.24 16.69 12.04
C TYR A 293 0.59 17.99 12.10
N ASP A 294 -0.05 19.14 12.25
CA ASP A 294 0.57 20.46 12.22
C ASP A 294 1.67 20.67 13.26
N LYS A 295 1.53 20.03 14.41
CA LYS A 295 2.46 20.18 15.52
C LYS A 295 3.86 19.67 15.23
N MET A 296 4.00 18.72 14.29
CA MET A 296 5.29 18.18 13.94
C MET A 296 6.19 19.21 13.24
N TRP A 297 5.65 20.07 12.36
CA TRP A 297 6.45 21.05 11.60
C TRP A 297 7.17 22.05 12.51
N ASN A 298 6.58 22.34 13.68
CA ASN A 298 7.11 23.22 14.70
C ASN A 298 7.71 22.46 15.89
N GLN A 299 7.92 21.16 15.77
CA GLN A 299 8.43 20.35 16.87
C GLN A 299 9.81 20.84 17.31
N SER A 300 9.96 21.06 18.62
CA SER A 300 11.21 21.51 19.25
C SER A 300 11.72 20.56 20.35
N ASN A 301 10.88 19.60 20.77
CA ASN A 301 11.28 18.59 21.74
C ASN A 301 12.27 17.62 21.12
N GLN A 302 13.51 17.65 21.58
CA GLN A 302 14.60 16.84 21.02
C GLN A 302 14.37 15.33 21.20
N ASN A 303 13.68 14.91 22.26
CA ASN A 303 13.36 13.50 22.45
C ASN A 303 12.35 13.02 21.39
N THR A 304 11.31 13.82 21.12
CA THR A 304 10.34 13.50 20.06
C THR A 304 10.99 13.46 18.68
N LEU A 305 11.88 14.41 18.38
CA LEU A 305 12.62 14.44 17.11
C LEU A 305 13.57 13.24 16.98
N ALA A 306 14.19 12.79 18.07
CA ALA A 306 15.00 11.59 18.08
C ALA A 306 14.16 10.32 17.82
N ILE A 307 12.93 10.27 18.34
CA ILE A 307 11.98 9.19 18.06
C ILE A 307 11.62 9.18 16.55
N TYR A 308 11.30 10.33 15.95
CA TYR A 308 11.10 10.40 14.49
C TYR A 308 12.29 9.83 13.72
N LYS A 309 13.51 10.25 14.09
CA LYS A 309 14.74 9.73 13.45
C LYS A 309 14.83 8.21 13.55
N ASP A 310 14.56 7.66 14.73
CA ASP A 310 14.63 6.22 14.98
C ASP A 310 13.59 5.46 14.17
N VAL A 311 12.33 5.93 14.13
CA VAL A 311 11.26 5.37 13.33
C VAL A 311 11.67 5.30 11.85
N PHE A 312 12.10 6.41 11.25
CA PHE A 312 12.49 6.43 9.82
C PHE A 312 13.66 5.52 9.51
N LYS A 313 14.61 5.39 10.41
CA LYS A 313 15.72 4.43 10.26
C LYS A 313 15.26 2.99 10.31
N LYS A 314 14.29 2.66 11.17
CA LYS A 314 13.71 1.31 11.24
C LYS A 314 12.91 0.98 9.99
N LEU A 315 12.04 1.90 9.53
CA LEU A 315 11.30 1.72 8.28
C LEU A 315 12.27 1.55 7.10
N GLY A 316 13.31 2.38 7.03
CA GLY A 316 14.33 2.32 5.99
C GLY A 316 15.25 1.10 6.06
N ALA A 317 15.22 0.32 7.13
CA ALA A 317 15.99 -0.92 7.29
C ALA A 317 15.19 -2.20 7.05
N ALA A 318 13.91 -2.08 6.64
CA ALA A 318 13.04 -3.22 6.36
C ALA A 318 13.62 -4.11 5.25
N THR A 319 13.45 -5.43 5.39
CA THR A 319 13.87 -6.42 4.39
C THR A 319 12.76 -7.45 4.17
N PRO A 320 12.78 -8.24 3.09
CA PRO A 320 11.77 -9.29 2.88
C PRO A 320 11.69 -10.32 4.02
N ASP A 321 12.81 -10.58 4.73
CA ASP A 321 12.85 -11.50 5.88
C ASP A 321 12.61 -10.80 7.22
N ASN A 322 12.52 -9.47 7.22
CA ASN A 322 12.25 -8.65 8.39
C ASN A 322 11.45 -7.42 7.96
N ALA A 323 10.21 -7.66 7.55
CA ALA A 323 9.27 -6.60 7.26
C ALA A 323 8.86 -5.85 8.53
N VAL A 324 8.54 -4.56 8.36
CA VAL A 324 8.20 -3.66 9.47
C VAL A 324 6.72 -3.31 9.42
N TYR A 325 6.03 -3.49 10.53
CA TYR A 325 4.68 -3.00 10.74
C TYR A 325 4.69 -1.80 11.67
N PHE A 326 4.19 -0.64 11.22
CA PHE A 326 4.07 0.52 12.08
C PHE A 326 2.61 0.94 12.26
N HIS A 327 2.25 1.28 13.49
CA HIS A 327 0.86 1.55 13.81
C HIS A 327 0.69 2.54 14.97
N CYS A 328 -0.51 3.07 15.09
CA CYS A 328 -0.99 3.68 16.31
C CYS A 328 -2.26 2.96 16.79
N TRP A 329 -3.23 3.64 17.35
CA TRP A 329 -4.49 3.02 17.71
C TRP A 329 -5.30 2.66 16.45
N GLY A 330 -5.76 3.64 15.68
CA GLY A 330 -6.60 3.42 14.48
C GLY A 330 -5.81 3.31 13.17
N GLY A 331 -4.49 3.41 13.19
CA GLY A 331 -3.69 3.46 11.97
C GLY A 331 -3.87 4.73 11.13
N ALA A 332 -4.63 5.72 11.63
CA ALA A 332 -5.06 6.89 10.89
C ALA A 332 -4.16 8.12 11.08
N ASP A 333 -3.98 8.56 12.33
CA ASP A 333 -3.45 9.90 12.63
C ASP A 333 -1.92 9.93 12.79
N ARG A 334 -1.38 9.34 13.87
CA ARG A 334 0.09 9.22 14.05
C ARG A 334 0.73 8.39 12.94
N THR A 335 0.11 7.28 12.63
CA THR A 335 0.51 6.41 11.51
C THR A 335 0.41 7.16 10.17
N GLY A 336 -0.70 7.88 9.93
CA GLY A 336 -0.88 8.69 8.72
C GLY A 336 0.13 9.82 8.60
N THR A 337 0.55 10.42 9.73
CA THR A 337 1.61 11.44 9.74
C THR A 337 2.97 10.86 9.34
N ILE A 338 3.34 9.69 9.88
CA ILE A 338 4.57 8.99 9.49
C ILE A 338 4.52 8.57 8.03
N ALA A 339 3.37 8.02 7.57
CA ALA A 339 3.18 7.64 6.17
C ALA A 339 3.35 8.83 5.22
N PHE A 340 2.69 9.96 5.50
CA PHE A 340 2.82 11.20 4.71
C PHE A 340 4.27 11.68 4.61
N LEU A 341 5.00 11.64 5.72
CA LEU A 341 6.40 12.03 5.74
C LEU A 341 7.28 11.04 4.97
N LEU A 342 6.99 9.75 5.06
CA LEU A 342 7.72 8.73 4.32
C LEU A 342 7.44 8.85 2.82
N ASP A 343 6.18 9.10 2.42
CA ASP A 343 5.81 9.38 1.03
C ASP A 343 6.63 10.56 0.46
N GLY A 344 6.65 11.68 1.16
CA GLY A 344 7.46 12.84 0.76
C GLY A 344 8.95 12.53 0.73
N LEU A 345 9.48 11.81 1.72
CA LEU A 345 10.90 11.44 1.75
C LEU A 345 11.29 10.54 0.58
N LEU A 346 10.41 9.62 0.15
CA LEU A 346 10.65 8.74 -0.99
C LEU A 346 10.38 9.41 -2.34
N GLY A 347 9.70 10.56 -2.35
CA GLY A 347 9.31 11.26 -3.57
C GLY A 347 8.01 10.75 -4.20
N VAL A 348 7.15 10.10 -3.42
CA VAL A 348 5.78 9.78 -3.80
C VAL A 348 4.99 11.06 -3.98
N SER A 349 4.07 11.11 -4.94
CA SER A 349 3.28 12.31 -5.21
C SER A 349 2.38 12.68 -4.03
N TYR A 350 2.13 13.98 -3.86
CA TYR A 350 1.19 14.43 -2.83
C TYR A 350 -0.24 13.89 -3.07
N LEU A 351 -0.62 13.65 -4.33
CA LEU A 351 -1.90 13.03 -4.68
C LEU A 351 -2.02 11.64 -4.06
N GLU A 352 -1.02 10.78 -4.24
CA GLU A 352 -1.04 9.43 -3.67
C GLU A 352 -0.93 9.44 -2.14
N ALA A 353 -0.18 10.37 -1.57
CA ALA A 353 -0.17 10.57 -0.11
C ALA A 353 -1.55 10.96 0.44
N CYS A 354 -2.33 11.77 -0.30
CA CYS A 354 -3.74 12.06 0.03
C CYS A 354 -4.63 10.83 -0.09
N MET A 355 -4.47 10.06 -1.16
CA MET A 355 -5.25 8.83 -1.37
C MET A 355 -4.94 7.82 -0.26
N ASP A 356 -3.68 7.59 0.06
CA ASP A 356 -3.29 6.70 1.17
C ASP A 356 -3.94 7.12 2.50
N TYR A 357 -4.01 8.41 2.80
CA TYR A 357 -4.71 8.91 3.98
C TYR A 357 -6.22 8.60 3.92
N GLU A 358 -6.86 8.86 2.79
CA GLU A 358 -8.32 8.69 2.62
C GLU A 358 -8.75 7.22 2.57
N LEU A 359 -7.88 6.29 2.20
CA LEU A 359 -8.15 4.84 2.25
C LEU A 359 -8.56 4.38 3.64
N THR A 360 -8.11 5.04 4.70
CA THR A 360 -8.61 4.82 6.06
C THR A 360 -10.13 4.94 6.19
N SER A 361 -10.78 5.69 5.31
CA SER A 361 -12.25 5.87 5.31
C SER A 361 -13.02 4.62 4.88
N PHE A 362 -12.36 3.67 4.25
CA PHE A 362 -12.99 2.42 3.84
C PHE A 362 -12.92 1.35 4.93
N ASP A 363 -12.18 1.62 6.00
CA ASP A 363 -12.08 0.75 7.15
C ASP A 363 -13.15 1.09 8.21
N THR A 364 -13.41 0.16 9.12
CA THR A 364 -14.48 0.19 10.12
C THR A 364 -14.34 1.29 11.17
N ILE A 365 -13.18 1.94 11.27
CA ILE A 365 -12.86 2.71 12.47
C ILE A 365 -13.12 4.19 12.31
N HIS A 366 -12.74 4.81 11.19
CA HIS A 366 -12.82 6.26 11.07
C HIS A 366 -12.91 6.74 9.62
N THR A 367 -13.87 7.59 9.34
CA THR A 367 -13.84 8.41 8.14
C THR A 367 -12.69 9.41 8.22
N ARG A 368 -11.82 9.42 7.22
CA ARG A 368 -10.72 10.38 7.03
C ARG A 368 -10.76 10.91 5.60
N ILE A 369 -10.95 12.20 5.47
CA ILE A 369 -10.85 12.88 4.19
C ILE A 369 -9.91 14.07 4.32
N ARG A 370 -9.11 14.29 3.26
CA ARG A 370 -7.99 15.24 3.27
C ARG A 370 -8.37 16.69 3.56
N HIS A 371 -9.64 17.08 3.45
CA HIS A 371 -10.09 18.47 3.60
C HIS A 371 -11.08 18.70 4.75
N GLU A 372 -11.43 17.66 5.49
CA GLU A 372 -12.29 17.80 6.68
C GLU A 372 -11.51 17.57 7.96
N ALA A 373 -11.85 18.37 8.95
CA ALA A 373 -11.37 18.16 10.32
C ALA A 373 -12.25 17.13 11.02
N TRP A 374 -11.65 16.05 11.47
CA TRP A 374 -12.32 15.14 12.38
C TRP A 374 -12.21 15.69 13.82
N LYS A 375 -13.31 15.61 14.58
CA LYS A 375 -13.38 16.09 15.95
C LYS A 375 -13.82 14.97 16.88
N ASP A 376 -13.03 14.73 17.89
CA ASP A 376 -13.44 13.94 19.04
C ASP A 376 -13.41 14.79 20.31
N ASN A 377 -13.66 14.14 21.47
CA ASN A 377 -13.62 14.79 22.77
C ASN A 377 -12.22 15.28 23.19
N SER A 378 -11.17 14.85 22.51
CA SER A 378 -9.77 15.18 22.82
C SER A 378 -9.19 16.28 21.93
N GLY A 379 -9.86 16.61 20.81
CA GLY A 379 -9.37 17.66 19.90
C GLY A 379 -9.88 17.56 18.48
N THR A 380 -9.17 18.21 17.57
CA THR A 380 -9.42 18.22 16.14
C THR A 380 -8.23 17.55 15.45
N TYR A 381 -8.50 16.54 14.65
CA TYR A 381 -7.53 15.88 13.78
C TYR A 381 -7.80 16.33 12.36
N ASP A 382 -6.81 16.92 11.71
CA ASP A 382 -7.01 17.59 10.43
C ASP A 382 -5.79 17.41 9.52
N PHE A 383 -5.96 16.60 8.47
CA PHE A 383 -4.94 16.45 7.44
C PHE A 383 -4.64 17.77 6.72
N THR A 384 -5.65 18.66 6.65
CA THR A 384 -5.44 20.03 6.16
C THR A 384 -4.43 20.79 7.01
N ALA A 385 -4.46 20.60 8.35
CA ALA A 385 -3.49 21.22 9.23
C ALA A 385 -2.06 20.73 8.98
N LEU A 386 -1.90 19.44 8.65
CA LEU A 386 -0.60 18.88 8.26
C LEU A 386 -0.04 19.60 7.01
N THR A 387 -0.84 19.71 5.95
CA THR A 387 -0.47 20.42 4.71
C THR A 387 -0.25 21.92 4.94
N ASN A 388 -1.16 22.58 5.66
CA ASN A 388 -1.03 24.02 5.94
C ASN A 388 0.18 24.31 6.83
N GLY A 389 0.47 23.44 7.79
CA GLY A 389 1.69 23.50 8.59
C GLY A 389 2.95 23.38 7.73
N MET A 390 2.94 22.47 6.76
CA MET A 390 4.02 22.31 5.79
C MET A 390 4.23 23.59 4.98
N MET A 391 3.17 24.13 4.35
CA MET A 391 3.22 25.36 3.54
C MET A 391 3.60 26.61 4.35
N SER A 392 3.35 26.62 5.64
CA SER A 392 3.72 27.71 6.55
C SER A 392 5.10 27.53 7.17
N SER A 393 5.74 26.39 6.93
CA SER A 393 7.05 26.10 7.49
C SER A 393 8.17 26.86 6.75
N THR A 394 9.31 27.01 7.41
CA THR A 394 10.52 27.60 6.79
C THR A 394 11.17 26.72 5.73
N TYR A 395 10.68 25.50 5.56
CA TYR A 395 11.18 24.53 4.57
C TYR A 395 10.46 24.66 3.24
N TYR A 396 9.26 25.23 3.25
CA TYR A 396 8.47 25.47 2.04
C TYR A 396 9.01 26.68 1.25
N ALA A 397 9.01 26.55 -0.07
CA ALA A 397 9.11 27.64 -1.04
C ALA A 397 8.30 27.24 -2.29
N GLU A 398 7.82 28.23 -3.07
CA GLU A 398 6.93 27.97 -4.22
C GLU A 398 7.59 27.13 -5.33
N ASP A 399 8.92 27.15 -5.42
CA ASP A 399 9.72 26.39 -6.39
C ASP A 399 10.11 25.00 -5.90
N LYS A 400 9.81 24.64 -4.65
CA LYS A 400 10.11 23.32 -4.09
C LYS A 400 9.01 22.31 -4.38
N THR A 401 9.42 21.06 -4.53
CA THR A 401 8.55 19.90 -4.59
C THR A 401 8.12 19.47 -3.18
N PHE A 402 7.08 18.62 -3.09
CA PHE A 402 6.66 18.01 -1.83
C PHE A 402 7.83 17.26 -1.16
N SER A 403 8.56 16.49 -1.95
CA SER A 403 9.73 15.75 -1.47
C SER A 403 10.82 16.67 -0.91
N GLU A 404 11.15 17.76 -1.58
CA GLU A 404 12.18 18.71 -1.13
C GLU A 404 11.81 19.43 0.17
N VAL A 405 10.52 19.71 0.39
CA VAL A 405 10.04 20.30 1.64
C VAL A 405 10.17 19.31 2.79
N VAL A 406 9.73 18.06 2.60
CA VAL A 406 9.83 17.01 3.61
C VAL A 406 11.29 16.70 3.91
N GLU A 407 12.13 16.52 2.90
CA GLU A 407 13.56 16.25 3.07
C GLU A 407 14.26 17.39 3.84
N GLY A 408 13.94 18.65 3.51
CA GLY A 408 14.47 19.81 4.23
C GLY A 408 14.13 19.79 5.72
N TRP A 409 12.92 19.41 6.07
CA TRP A 409 12.49 19.25 7.46
C TRP A 409 13.20 18.07 8.13
N MET A 410 13.28 16.91 7.45
CA MET A 410 13.97 15.73 7.95
C MET A 410 15.43 16.00 8.27
N LYS A 411 16.15 16.71 7.41
CA LYS A 411 17.54 17.09 7.65
C LYS A 411 17.68 18.09 8.80
N ALA A 412 16.89 19.17 8.77
CA ALA A 412 17.09 20.28 9.68
C ALA A 412 16.52 20.05 11.08
N LYS A 413 15.44 19.29 11.23
CA LYS A 413 14.77 19.05 12.52
C LYS A 413 15.01 17.65 13.05
N VAL A 414 14.76 16.62 12.23
CA VAL A 414 14.93 15.23 12.64
C VAL A 414 16.41 14.85 12.67
N GLY A 415 17.25 15.51 11.86
CA GLY A 415 18.69 15.29 11.82
C GLY A 415 19.07 14.02 11.07
N LEU A 416 18.28 13.64 10.04
CA LEU A 416 18.71 12.63 9.08
C LEU A 416 19.83 13.21 8.21
N THR A 417 20.88 12.43 7.98
CA THR A 417 21.96 12.81 7.06
C THR A 417 21.60 12.46 5.62
N ASP A 418 22.34 13.00 4.65
CA ASP A 418 22.16 12.67 3.23
C ASP A 418 22.39 11.17 2.99
N GLU A 419 23.34 10.57 3.67
CA GLU A 419 23.63 9.13 3.58
C GLU A 419 22.49 8.29 4.17
N GLU A 420 21.91 8.70 5.29
CA GLU A 420 20.75 8.01 5.89
C GLU A 420 19.54 8.09 4.97
N ILE A 421 19.24 9.26 4.37
CA ILE A 421 18.13 9.43 3.41
C ILE A 421 18.38 8.61 2.14
N SER A 422 19.60 8.65 1.59
CA SER A 422 19.96 7.85 0.42
C SER A 422 19.78 6.37 0.69
N SER A 423 20.23 5.88 1.83
CA SER A 423 20.07 4.48 2.25
C SER A 423 18.59 4.06 2.35
N ILE A 424 17.74 4.92 2.93
CA ILE A 424 16.29 4.68 3.00
C ILE A 424 15.69 4.56 1.59
N ARG A 425 16.02 5.49 0.69
CA ARG A 425 15.55 5.49 -0.70
C ARG A 425 16.05 4.29 -1.49
N GLU A 426 17.30 3.93 -1.38
CA GLU A 426 17.88 2.76 -2.07
C GLU A 426 17.24 1.46 -1.60
N ASN A 427 16.96 1.36 -0.31
CA ASN A 427 16.34 0.17 0.23
C ASN A 427 14.85 0.06 -0.12
N LEU A 428 14.09 1.16 -0.01
CA LEU A 428 12.62 1.12 -0.17
C LEU A 428 12.12 1.39 -1.59
N LEU A 429 12.97 1.85 -2.52
CA LEU A 429 12.58 2.09 -3.91
C LEU A 429 13.15 1.01 -4.83
N GLU A 430 12.35 0.60 -5.82
CA GLU A 430 12.83 -0.26 -6.90
C GLU A 430 13.95 0.43 -7.69
N PRO A 431 14.86 -0.33 -8.30
CA PRO A 431 15.83 0.23 -9.23
C PRO A 431 15.13 1.02 -10.34
N VAL A 432 15.83 2.02 -10.90
CA VAL A 432 15.34 2.70 -12.10
C VAL A 432 15.27 1.65 -13.23
N ALA A 433 14.12 1.54 -13.88
CA ALA A 433 14.00 0.68 -15.07
C ALA A 433 14.96 1.20 -16.14
N GLU A 434 15.83 0.32 -16.69
CA GLU A 434 16.78 0.64 -17.75
C GLU A 434 16.09 0.91 -19.09
#